data_7148c6228247b47e4c7957633b75fe93
#
_entry.id   7148c6228247b47e4c7957633b75fe93
#
_cell.length_a   1.000
_cell.length_b   1.000
_cell.length_c   1.000
_cell.angle_alpha   90.00
_cell.angle_beta   90.00
_cell.angle_gamma   90.00
#
_symmetry.space_group_name_H-M   'P 1'
#
loop_
_entity.id
_entity.type
_entity.pdbx_description
1 polymer ?
#
loop_
_entity_poly.entity_id
_entity_poly.type
_entity_poly.pdbx_seq_one_letter_code
_entity_poly.pdbx_strand_id
1 'polypeptide(L)'
;MGSQTEAVMAEAFIAGAVRTAIGKRNGSLSGVNPVDLGAHALRGLVDRTGIDPAAVDDVIMGCVSQIGPQTFDIARNAWLSAGLPESVPGVTVDRQCGSSQQAVHFAAQAVMSGTQDLVVAAGVESMSIVTMGSTVTLAMQAGMPAPFGTGWRERYGDQEISQFRGAQLICEQWGFKRSQLEEFALESHQRAVRAIDEGRFDSQIVPLDGFGQDEGPRRDTSLEKMAGLAPLRPDWEITAAVASQISDGAGALLIASEAALRRHGLTPLARVHTLAVVGSDPVLMLTGPIEATRKALARAGMKVDDIDVFEVNEAFAPVLLAWSQDTGASLDRANPNGGAIALGHPLGATGSILMTKLVYELQRTGGRFGLQTMCEGGGQANATIIERV
;
A
#
# COMPACT_ATOMS: atom_id res chain seq x y z
N MET A 1 11.65 47.70 -4.73
CA MET A 1 10.62 46.65 -4.89
C MET A 1 11.34 45.41 -5.43
N GLY A 2 11.78 44.51 -4.54
CA GLY A 2 12.41 43.28 -4.95
C GLY A 2 11.33 42.34 -5.50
N SER A 3 11.51 41.82 -6.71
CA SER A 3 10.68 40.70 -7.19
C SER A 3 10.87 39.52 -6.28
N GLN A 4 9.84 39.15 -5.52
CA GLN A 4 9.77 37.83 -4.93
C GLN A 4 9.68 36.86 -6.12
N THR A 5 10.80 36.27 -6.50
CA THR A 5 10.79 35.05 -7.28
C THR A 5 10.05 34.02 -6.42
N GLU A 6 8.82 33.67 -6.81
CA GLU A 6 8.16 32.49 -6.26
C GLU A 6 9.15 31.35 -6.40
N ALA A 7 9.59 30.78 -5.28
CA ALA A 7 10.43 29.60 -5.27
C ALA A 7 9.56 28.47 -5.86
N VAL A 8 9.81 28.11 -7.12
CA VAL A 8 9.20 26.93 -7.74
C VAL A 8 9.65 25.74 -6.90
N MET A 9 8.72 25.10 -6.21
CA MET A 9 9.03 23.88 -5.46
C MET A 9 9.58 22.84 -6.43
N ALA A 10 10.64 22.14 -6.02
CA ALA A 10 11.20 21.05 -6.81
C ALA A 10 10.13 19.97 -7.02
N GLU A 11 10.13 19.37 -8.19
CA GLU A 11 9.25 18.24 -8.49
C GLU A 11 9.90 16.92 -8.07
N ALA A 12 9.09 15.95 -7.66
CA ALA A 12 9.53 14.60 -7.34
C ALA A 12 9.00 13.61 -8.38
N PHE A 13 9.88 12.73 -8.84
CA PHE A 13 9.59 11.75 -9.88
C PHE A 13 9.82 10.33 -9.37
N ILE A 14 8.97 9.41 -9.78
CA ILE A 14 9.20 7.97 -9.63
C ILE A 14 10.05 7.54 -10.83
N ALA A 15 11.30 7.17 -10.57
CA ALA A 15 12.28 6.77 -11.59
C ALA A 15 12.49 5.24 -11.67
N GLY A 16 11.90 4.50 -10.74
CA GLY A 16 11.92 3.05 -10.71
C GLY A 16 10.86 2.52 -9.77
N ALA A 17 10.30 1.36 -10.09
CA ALA A 17 9.30 0.70 -9.26
C ALA A 17 9.38 -0.82 -9.46
N VAL A 18 9.44 -1.56 -8.35
CA VAL A 18 9.50 -3.02 -8.34
C VAL A 18 8.72 -3.57 -7.14
N ARG A 19 8.31 -4.82 -7.25
CA ARG A 19 7.74 -5.59 -6.15
C ARG A 19 8.15 -7.06 -6.24
N THR A 20 8.06 -7.77 -5.13
CA THR A 20 8.04 -9.23 -5.17
C THR A 20 6.67 -9.71 -5.67
N ALA A 21 6.56 -10.96 -6.08
CA ALA A 21 5.27 -11.62 -6.07
C ALA A 21 4.75 -11.65 -4.62
N ILE A 22 3.42 -11.62 -4.46
CA ILE A 22 2.78 -11.67 -3.14
C ILE A 22 2.57 -13.14 -2.76
N GLY A 23 3.21 -13.57 -1.68
CA GLY A 23 3.01 -14.89 -1.09
C GLY A 23 1.73 -14.94 -0.26
N LYS A 24 0.96 -16.02 -0.39
CA LYS A 24 -0.16 -16.28 0.51
C LYS A 24 0.34 -16.77 1.87
N ARG A 25 -0.52 -16.71 2.88
CA ARG A 25 -0.23 -17.27 4.20
C ARG A 25 0.27 -18.71 4.09
N ASN A 26 1.42 -19.00 4.71
CA ASN A 26 2.10 -20.29 4.64
C ASN A 26 2.44 -20.75 3.21
N GLY A 27 2.58 -19.81 2.27
CA GLY A 27 2.96 -20.04 0.88
C GLY A 27 4.47 -19.94 0.65
N SER A 28 4.85 -19.65 -0.59
CA SER A 28 6.26 -19.66 -1.05
C SER A 28 7.19 -18.70 -0.31
N LEU A 29 6.66 -17.59 0.23
CA LEU A 29 7.46 -16.61 0.98
C LEU A 29 7.45 -16.84 2.50
N SER A 30 6.67 -17.80 3.02
CA SER A 30 6.46 -17.98 4.47
C SER A 30 7.71 -18.35 5.26
N GLY A 31 8.74 -18.88 4.61
CA GLY A 31 10.04 -19.21 5.22
C GLY A 31 11.13 -18.16 4.99
N VAL A 32 10.83 -17.09 4.24
CA VAL A 32 11.80 -16.05 3.89
C VAL A 32 11.87 -15.03 5.03
N ASN A 33 13.08 -14.79 5.56
CA ASN A 33 13.26 -13.74 6.56
C ASN A 33 12.84 -12.38 5.98
N PRO A 34 11.99 -11.59 6.67
CA PRO A 34 11.51 -10.32 6.14
C PRO A 34 12.61 -9.30 5.82
N VAL A 35 13.75 -9.35 6.51
CA VAL A 35 14.91 -8.54 6.16
C VAL A 35 15.43 -8.92 4.77
N ASP A 36 15.55 -10.23 4.48
CA ASP A 36 16.03 -10.73 3.18
C ASP A 36 14.98 -10.48 2.09
N LEU A 37 13.69 -10.55 2.41
CA LEU A 37 12.60 -10.21 1.49
C LEU A 37 12.65 -8.73 1.08
N GLY A 38 12.86 -7.83 2.06
CA GLY A 38 13.09 -6.40 1.82
C GLY A 38 14.37 -6.16 1.01
N ALA A 39 15.47 -6.84 1.37
CA ALA A 39 16.75 -6.78 0.67
C ALA A 39 16.64 -7.19 -0.80
N HIS A 40 15.82 -8.21 -1.10
CA HIS A 40 15.57 -8.66 -2.47
C HIS A 40 14.88 -7.58 -3.31
N ALA A 41 13.85 -6.93 -2.76
CA ALA A 41 13.17 -5.84 -3.45
C ALA A 41 14.09 -4.63 -3.68
N LEU A 42 14.92 -4.26 -2.69
CA LEU A 42 15.88 -3.18 -2.79
C LEU A 42 16.95 -3.45 -3.86
N ARG A 43 17.51 -4.66 -3.86
CA ARG A 43 18.47 -5.08 -4.90
C ARG A 43 17.82 -5.05 -6.27
N GLY A 44 16.61 -5.61 -6.41
CA GLY A 44 15.86 -5.61 -7.66
C GLY A 44 15.57 -4.20 -8.19
N LEU A 45 15.36 -3.22 -7.31
CA LEU A 45 15.23 -1.82 -7.71
C LEU A 45 16.54 -1.25 -8.24
N VAL A 46 17.65 -1.47 -7.52
CA VAL A 46 19.01 -1.02 -7.94
C VAL A 46 19.38 -1.63 -9.29
N ASP A 47 19.21 -2.94 -9.44
CA ASP A 47 19.53 -3.66 -10.67
C ASP A 47 18.68 -3.16 -11.86
N ARG A 48 17.41 -2.90 -11.63
CA ARG A 48 16.49 -2.43 -12.69
C ARG A 48 16.74 -1.01 -13.12
N THR A 49 17.10 -0.14 -12.20
CA THR A 49 17.36 1.28 -12.50
C THR A 49 18.80 1.53 -12.96
N GLY A 50 19.72 0.63 -12.63
CA GLY A 50 21.16 0.80 -12.89
C GLY A 50 21.78 1.93 -12.09
N ILE A 51 21.11 2.43 -11.05
CA ILE A 51 21.61 3.51 -10.20
C ILE A 51 22.83 3.06 -9.41
N ASP A 52 23.82 3.94 -9.25
CA ASP A 52 24.85 3.75 -8.23
C ASP A 52 24.18 3.83 -6.85
N PRO A 53 24.13 2.74 -6.08
CA PRO A 53 23.46 2.74 -4.80
C PRO A 53 24.11 3.70 -3.78
N ALA A 54 25.38 4.09 -3.97
CA ALA A 54 26.04 5.08 -3.11
C ALA A 54 25.51 6.51 -3.33
N ALA A 55 24.77 6.75 -4.42
CA ALA A 55 24.15 8.03 -4.70
C ALA A 55 22.78 8.21 -4.00
N VAL A 56 22.24 7.17 -3.36
CA VAL A 56 20.98 7.23 -2.60
C VAL A 56 21.21 8.00 -1.30
N ASP A 57 20.39 9.00 -1.05
CA ASP A 57 20.45 9.84 0.17
C ASP A 57 19.85 9.16 1.39
N ASP A 58 18.75 8.36 1.19
CA ASP A 58 18.05 7.71 2.29
C ASP A 58 17.17 6.56 1.79
N VAL A 59 16.86 5.62 2.69
CA VAL A 59 15.89 4.52 2.49
C VAL A 59 14.77 4.65 3.51
N ILE A 60 13.57 4.93 3.06
CA ILE A 60 12.38 5.01 3.89
C ILE A 60 11.50 3.79 3.63
N MET A 61 11.34 2.91 4.62
CA MET A 61 10.63 1.64 4.44
C MET A 61 9.45 1.50 5.40
N GLY A 62 8.29 1.21 4.83
CA GLY A 62 7.08 0.87 5.60
C GLY A 62 7.14 -0.55 6.17
N CYS A 63 6.86 -0.69 7.47
CA CYS A 63 6.66 -1.96 8.15
C CYS A 63 5.77 -1.74 9.37
N VAL A 64 4.70 -2.54 9.52
CA VAL A 64 3.71 -2.38 10.60
C VAL A 64 4.09 -3.18 11.83
N SER A 65 4.32 -4.47 11.66
CA SER A 65 4.53 -5.39 12.78
C SER A 65 6.01 -5.43 13.17
N GLN A 66 6.51 -4.31 13.73
CA GLN A 66 7.92 -4.14 14.09
C GLN A 66 8.27 -4.93 15.37
N ILE A 67 8.28 -6.27 15.27
CA ILE A 67 8.67 -7.21 16.32
C ILE A 67 9.48 -8.36 15.73
N GLY A 68 10.36 -8.98 16.52
CA GLY A 68 11.21 -10.08 16.07
C GLY A 68 12.06 -9.68 14.85
N PRO A 69 12.01 -10.40 13.73
CA PRO A 69 12.85 -10.11 12.57
C PRO A 69 12.44 -8.82 11.81
N GLN A 70 11.35 -8.17 12.18
CA GLN A 70 10.90 -6.90 11.60
C GLN A 70 11.25 -5.69 12.49
N THR A 71 12.07 -5.85 13.53
CA THR A 71 12.50 -4.77 14.44
C THR A 71 13.84 -4.18 14.04
N PHE A 72 14.33 -3.26 14.86
CA PHE A 72 15.66 -2.68 14.79
C PHE A 72 15.96 -2.02 13.44
N ASP A 73 15.02 -1.16 13.00
CA ASP A 73 15.10 -0.47 11.72
C ASP A 73 15.29 -1.43 10.53
N ILE A 74 14.22 -2.11 10.16
CA ILE A 74 14.25 -3.08 9.06
C ILE A 74 14.67 -2.43 7.73
N ALA A 75 14.45 -1.13 7.53
CA ALA A 75 14.92 -0.40 6.34
C ALA A 75 16.43 -0.50 6.22
N ARG A 76 17.14 -0.14 7.30
CA ARG A 76 18.59 -0.19 7.34
C ARG A 76 19.12 -1.62 7.25
N ASN A 77 18.51 -2.55 7.98
CA ASN A 77 18.91 -3.95 7.98
C ASN A 77 18.74 -4.58 6.59
N ALA A 78 17.63 -4.33 5.90
CA ALA A 78 17.39 -4.83 4.55
C ALA A 78 18.37 -4.24 3.53
N TRP A 79 18.70 -2.95 3.63
CA TRP A 79 19.69 -2.31 2.78
C TRP A 79 21.07 -2.94 2.92
N LEU A 80 21.52 -3.16 4.15
CA LEU A 80 22.81 -3.82 4.44
C LEU A 80 22.82 -5.29 4.03
N SER A 81 21.72 -6.01 4.28
CA SER A 81 21.57 -7.42 3.86
C SER A 81 21.56 -7.57 2.34
N ALA A 82 21.12 -6.54 1.61
CA ALA A 82 21.27 -6.49 0.16
C ALA A 82 22.73 -6.31 -0.29
N GLY A 83 23.70 -6.12 0.62
CA GLY A 83 25.09 -5.84 0.30
C GLY A 83 25.30 -4.45 -0.31
N LEU A 84 24.40 -3.51 -0.03
CA LEU A 84 24.43 -2.14 -0.52
C LEU A 84 25.26 -1.24 0.42
N PRO A 85 25.71 -0.04 -0.03
CA PRO A 85 26.68 0.77 0.70
C PRO A 85 26.27 1.17 2.12
N GLU A 86 27.20 1.04 3.06
CA GLU A 86 27.00 1.45 4.47
C GLU A 86 26.79 2.95 4.66
N SER A 87 27.16 3.77 3.68
CA SER A 87 26.98 5.23 3.71
C SER A 87 25.51 5.67 3.65
N VAL A 88 24.61 4.81 3.14
CA VAL A 88 23.18 5.14 2.96
C VAL A 88 22.41 4.79 4.23
N PRO A 89 21.80 5.76 4.91
CA PRO A 89 20.98 5.52 6.10
C PRO A 89 19.65 4.85 5.74
N GLY A 90 18.88 4.48 6.76
CA GLY A 90 17.53 3.98 6.59
C GLY A 90 16.63 4.40 7.75
N VAL A 91 15.35 4.44 7.52
CA VAL A 91 14.33 4.67 8.55
C VAL A 91 13.09 3.82 8.28
N THR A 92 12.54 3.21 9.32
CA THR A 92 11.32 2.44 9.25
C THR A 92 10.13 3.27 9.71
N VAL A 93 9.05 3.29 8.92
CA VAL A 93 7.83 4.04 9.22
C VAL A 93 6.64 3.12 9.41
N ASP A 94 5.78 3.46 10.37
CA ASP A 94 4.48 2.85 10.61
C ASP A 94 3.37 3.89 10.44
N ARG A 95 2.54 3.70 9.44
CA ARG A 95 1.22 4.30 9.24
C ARG A 95 0.22 3.20 8.94
N GLN A 96 0.29 2.13 9.71
CA GLN A 96 -0.53 0.95 9.52
C GLN A 96 -0.51 0.47 8.05
N CYS A 97 -1.65 0.12 7.46
CA CYS A 97 -1.74 -0.34 6.07
C CYS A 97 -1.08 0.61 5.05
N GLY A 98 -1.04 1.91 5.33
CA GLY A 98 -0.46 2.94 4.47
C GLY A 98 1.04 3.20 4.65
N SER A 99 1.77 2.36 5.39
CA SER A 99 3.18 2.62 5.77
C SER A 99 4.10 2.87 4.59
N SER A 100 4.11 2.03 3.56
CA SER A 100 4.97 2.27 2.39
C SER A 100 4.43 3.34 1.43
N GLN A 101 3.13 3.63 1.42
CA GLN A 101 2.63 4.83 0.75
C GLN A 101 3.09 6.10 1.49
N GLN A 102 3.16 6.06 2.83
CA GLN A 102 3.75 7.16 3.62
C GLN A 102 5.26 7.28 3.38
N ALA A 103 5.97 6.18 3.14
CA ALA A 103 7.36 6.21 2.72
C ALA A 103 7.51 6.96 1.38
N VAL A 104 6.64 6.72 0.40
CA VAL A 104 6.59 7.49 -0.86
C VAL A 104 6.32 8.97 -0.58
N HIS A 105 5.39 9.30 0.33
CA HIS A 105 5.11 10.69 0.70
C HIS A 105 6.34 11.37 1.29
N PHE A 106 7.03 10.74 2.25
CA PHE A 106 8.20 11.32 2.88
C PHE A 106 9.36 11.47 1.90
N ALA A 107 9.61 10.47 1.04
CA ALA A 107 10.62 10.55 -0.01
C ALA A 107 10.33 11.70 -1.00
N ALA A 108 9.09 11.81 -1.48
CA ALA A 108 8.69 12.90 -2.36
C ALA A 108 8.82 14.27 -1.67
N GLN A 109 8.43 14.39 -0.40
CA GLN A 109 8.55 15.62 0.39
C GLN A 109 10.01 16.01 0.61
N ALA A 110 10.91 15.04 0.87
CA ALA A 110 12.34 15.27 1.01
C ALA A 110 12.94 15.83 -0.28
N VAL A 111 12.57 15.25 -1.43
CA VAL A 111 12.98 15.72 -2.75
C VAL A 111 12.39 17.11 -3.04
N MET A 112 11.09 17.31 -2.83
CA MET A 112 10.41 18.60 -3.08
C MET A 112 10.93 19.73 -2.18
N SER A 113 11.42 19.41 -0.97
CA SER A 113 12.05 20.38 -0.07
C SER A 113 13.47 20.77 -0.47
N GLY A 114 14.10 20.01 -1.38
CA GLY A 114 15.48 20.18 -1.81
C GLY A 114 16.52 19.72 -0.78
N THR A 115 16.11 18.96 0.25
CA THR A 115 17.05 18.40 1.25
C THR A 115 17.70 17.10 0.79
N GLN A 116 17.04 16.38 -0.12
CA GLN A 116 17.54 15.13 -0.71
C GLN A 116 17.19 15.12 -2.20
N ASP A 117 17.99 14.43 -3.00
CA ASP A 117 17.84 14.35 -4.45
C ASP A 117 17.37 12.96 -4.92
N LEU A 118 17.75 11.90 -4.20
CA LEU A 118 17.50 10.51 -4.61
C LEU A 118 17.19 9.64 -3.38
N VAL A 119 15.94 9.22 -3.24
CA VAL A 119 15.43 8.51 -2.07
C VAL A 119 14.76 7.21 -2.47
N VAL A 120 15.02 6.13 -1.76
CA VAL A 120 14.29 4.87 -1.92
C VAL A 120 13.11 4.84 -0.96
N ALA A 121 11.90 4.72 -1.51
CA ALA A 121 10.67 4.46 -0.75
C ALA A 121 10.28 3.00 -0.91
N ALA A 122 10.25 2.25 0.19
CA ALA A 122 10.05 0.81 0.15
C ALA A 122 9.02 0.35 1.19
N GLY A 123 8.69 -0.92 1.17
CA GLY A 123 7.88 -1.55 2.20
C GLY A 123 8.06 -3.06 2.23
N VAL A 124 7.95 -3.63 3.41
CA VAL A 124 8.03 -5.08 3.64
C VAL A 124 7.08 -5.49 4.75
N GLU A 125 6.46 -6.64 4.59
CA GLU A 125 5.72 -7.31 5.66
C GLU A 125 5.73 -8.82 5.42
N SER A 126 6.03 -9.60 6.44
CA SER A 126 5.86 -11.05 6.45
C SER A 126 4.86 -11.43 7.54
N MET A 127 3.60 -11.58 7.14
CA MET A 127 2.51 -11.90 8.08
C MET A 127 2.43 -13.41 8.38
N SER A 128 3.17 -14.24 7.65
CA SER A 128 3.37 -15.66 7.96
C SER A 128 4.32 -15.85 9.14
N ILE A 129 5.37 -15.03 9.25
CA ILE A 129 6.37 -15.09 10.35
C ILE A 129 5.91 -14.22 11.51
N VAL A 130 5.50 -12.98 11.24
CA VAL A 130 5.06 -12.02 12.25
C VAL A 130 3.56 -11.80 12.12
N THR A 131 2.79 -12.53 12.90
CA THR A 131 1.32 -12.51 12.84
C THR A 131 0.79 -11.11 13.14
N MET A 132 -0.21 -10.66 12.39
CA MET A 132 -0.90 -9.38 12.63
C MET A 132 -1.37 -9.25 14.09
N GLY A 133 -1.07 -8.11 14.71
CA GLY A 133 -1.40 -7.85 16.13
C GLY A 133 -0.37 -8.38 17.14
N SER A 134 0.70 -9.07 16.70
CA SER A 134 1.75 -9.58 17.59
C SER A 134 2.40 -8.50 18.45
N THR A 135 2.56 -7.28 17.93
CA THR A 135 3.10 -6.12 18.65
C THR A 135 2.30 -5.79 19.91
N VAL A 136 0.99 -6.00 19.88
CA VAL A 136 0.10 -5.76 21.02
C VAL A 136 -0.04 -7.04 21.87
N THR A 137 -0.35 -8.17 21.23
CA THR A 137 -0.69 -9.41 21.96
C THR A 137 0.50 -9.96 22.75
N LEU A 138 1.70 -9.99 22.16
CA LEU A 138 2.90 -10.48 22.85
C LEU A 138 3.35 -9.51 23.96
N ALA A 139 3.22 -8.21 23.74
CA ALA A 139 3.50 -7.22 24.78
C ALA A 139 2.55 -7.39 25.98
N MET A 140 1.25 -7.57 25.74
CA MET A 140 0.27 -7.83 26.80
C MET A 140 0.53 -9.16 27.52
N GLN A 141 0.91 -10.22 26.82
CA GLN A 141 1.33 -11.50 27.41
C GLN A 141 2.56 -11.35 28.31
N ALA A 142 3.46 -10.41 27.96
CA ALA A 142 4.61 -10.04 28.79
C ALA A 142 4.26 -9.10 29.96
N GLY A 143 2.98 -8.80 30.20
CA GLY A 143 2.50 -7.94 31.29
C GLY A 143 2.51 -6.45 30.99
N MET A 144 2.77 -6.02 29.75
CA MET A 144 2.69 -4.62 29.36
C MET A 144 1.22 -4.17 29.17
N PRO A 145 0.87 -2.92 29.46
CA PRO A 145 -0.49 -2.42 29.26
C PRO A 145 -0.83 -2.37 27.76
N ALA A 146 -2.13 -2.42 27.46
CA ALA A 146 -2.64 -2.19 26.10
C ALA A 146 -2.32 -0.75 25.63
N PRO A 147 -2.23 -0.50 24.30
CA PRO A 147 -1.83 0.81 23.76
C PRO A 147 -2.89 1.92 23.94
N PHE A 148 -4.06 1.58 24.52
CA PHE A 148 -5.15 2.54 24.76
C PHE A 148 -5.09 3.09 26.18
N GLY A 149 -4.68 4.35 26.31
CA GLY A 149 -4.61 5.04 27.59
C GLY A 149 -5.96 5.54 28.10
N THR A 150 -5.96 6.16 29.30
CA THR A 150 -7.17 6.68 29.97
C THR A 150 -7.97 7.64 29.07
N GLY A 151 -7.32 8.65 28.48
CA GLY A 151 -8.00 9.61 27.61
C GLY A 151 -8.65 9.00 26.36
N TRP A 152 -8.09 7.89 25.83
CA TRP A 152 -8.74 7.14 24.77
C TRP A 152 -10.06 6.52 25.25
N ARG A 153 -10.02 5.85 26.41
CA ARG A 153 -11.21 5.19 26.99
C ARG A 153 -12.29 6.19 27.40
N GLU A 154 -11.89 7.35 27.94
CA GLU A 154 -12.82 8.43 28.27
C GLU A 154 -13.56 8.93 27.02
N ARG A 155 -12.87 9.01 25.86
CA ARG A 155 -13.44 9.51 24.62
C ARG A 155 -14.26 8.50 23.85
N TYR A 156 -13.77 7.25 23.75
CA TYR A 156 -14.34 6.21 22.87
C TYR A 156 -14.99 5.05 23.64
N GLY A 157 -14.88 5.02 24.96
CA GLY A 157 -15.40 3.94 25.81
C GLY A 157 -14.60 2.65 25.67
N ASP A 158 -15.17 1.58 26.22
CA ASP A 158 -14.60 0.22 26.17
C ASP A 158 -15.11 -0.60 24.99
N GLN A 159 -15.57 0.08 23.92
CA GLN A 159 -16.06 -0.60 22.73
C GLN A 159 -14.90 -1.26 21.96
N GLU A 160 -15.23 -2.32 21.24
CA GLU A 160 -14.26 -2.97 20.36
C GLU A 160 -13.84 -2.04 19.23
N ILE A 161 -12.53 -1.85 19.07
CA ILE A 161 -11.90 -1.15 17.97
C ILE A 161 -11.18 -2.19 17.12
N SER A 162 -11.78 -2.55 15.99
CA SER A 162 -11.19 -3.49 15.04
C SER A 162 -11.63 -3.20 13.61
N GLN A 163 -10.76 -3.52 12.66
CA GLN A 163 -11.06 -3.39 11.24
C GLN A 163 -12.25 -4.27 10.81
N PHE A 164 -12.44 -5.42 11.44
CA PHE A 164 -13.56 -6.32 11.14
C PHE A 164 -14.89 -5.70 11.52
N ARG A 165 -14.95 -5.10 12.74
CA ARG A 165 -16.13 -4.35 13.18
C ARG A 165 -16.33 -3.11 12.32
N GLY A 166 -15.28 -2.37 11.98
CA GLY A 166 -15.36 -1.21 11.09
C GLY A 166 -15.95 -1.57 9.72
N ALA A 167 -15.53 -2.69 9.14
CA ALA A 167 -16.10 -3.19 7.88
C ALA A 167 -17.61 -3.51 8.01
N GLN A 168 -18.02 -4.14 9.12
CA GLN A 168 -19.43 -4.42 9.38
C GLN A 168 -20.24 -3.13 9.57
N LEU A 169 -19.72 -2.15 10.32
CA LEU A 169 -20.36 -0.84 10.51
C LEU A 169 -20.57 -0.10 9.18
N ILE A 170 -19.62 -0.22 8.23
CA ILE A 170 -19.82 0.31 6.88
C ILE A 170 -21.00 -0.37 6.20
N CYS A 171 -21.12 -1.70 6.28
CA CYS A 171 -22.27 -2.41 5.71
C CYS A 171 -23.59 -1.90 6.30
N GLU A 172 -23.64 -1.70 7.61
CA GLU A 172 -24.84 -1.17 8.30
C GLU A 172 -25.17 0.26 7.87
N GLN A 173 -24.17 1.13 7.80
CA GLN A 173 -24.36 2.56 7.50
C GLN A 173 -24.72 2.81 6.03
N TRP A 174 -24.13 2.08 5.08
CA TRP A 174 -24.39 2.22 3.64
C TRP A 174 -25.44 1.23 3.12
N GLY A 175 -25.89 0.29 3.95
CA GLY A 175 -26.91 -0.69 3.60
C GLY A 175 -26.44 -1.83 2.70
N PHE A 176 -25.13 -2.10 2.64
CA PHE A 176 -24.57 -3.16 1.81
C PHE A 176 -24.95 -4.55 2.32
N LYS A 177 -25.27 -5.43 1.37
CA LYS A 177 -25.62 -6.82 1.63
C LYS A 177 -24.49 -7.74 1.20
N ARG A 178 -24.39 -8.88 1.84
CA ARG A 178 -23.39 -9.92 1.60
C ARG A 178 -23.21 -10.25 0.11
N SER A 179 -24.31 -10.39 -0.64
CA SER A 179 -24.26 -10.71 -2.07
C SER A 179 -23.47 -9.67 -2.87
N GLN A 180 -23.68 -8.37 -2.58
CA GLN A 180 -22.95 -7.28 -3.24
C GLN A 180 -21.45 -7.33 -2.92
N LEU A 181 -21.09 -7.68 -1.68
CA LEU A 181 -19.70 -7.82 -1.25
C LEU A 181 -19.03 -9.02 -1.94
N GLU A 182 -19.75 -10.13 -2.08
CA GLU A 182 -19.26 -11.35 -2.74
C GLU A 182 -19.11 -11.15 -4.25
N GLU A 183 -20.04 -10.44 -4.90
CA GLU A 183 -19.92 -10.06 -6.32
C GLU A 183 -18.68 -9.21 -6.56
N PHE A 184 -18.43 -8.21 -5.72
CA PHE A 184 -17.22 -7.40 -5.79
C PHE A 184 -15.94 -8.25 -5.59
N ALA A 185 -15.94 -9.13 -4.59
CA ALA A 185 -14.81 -10.01 -4.31
C ALA A 185 -14.52 -10.98 -5.47
N LEU A 186 -15.56 -11.53 -6.08
CA LEU A 186 -15.43 -12.38 -7.27
C LEU A 186 -14.78 -11.62 -8.44
N GLU A 187 -15.24 -10.41 -8.71
CA GLU A 187 -14.67 -9.55 -9.75
C GLU A 187 -13.19 -9.23 -9.48
N SER A 188 -12.80 -8.95 -8.23
CA SER A 188 -11.40 -8.76 -7.86
C SER A 188 -10.53 -9.97 -8.23
N HIS A 189 -10.99 -11.19 -7.92
CA HIS A 189 -10.29 -12.42 -8.32
C HIS A 189 -10.22 -12.59 -9.84
N GLN A 190 -11.31 -12.33 -10.57
CA GLN A 190 -11.35 -12.45 -12.03
C GLN A 190 -10.41 -11.46 -12.71
N ARG A 191 -10.34 -10.23 -12.22
CA ARG A 191 -9.39 -9.20 -12.69
C ARG A 191 -7.95 -9.61 -12.45
N ALA A 192 -7.64 -10.12 -11.26
CA ALA A 192 -6.29 -10.56 -10.93
C ALA A 192 -5.85 -11.76 -11.78
N VAL A 193 -6.72 -12.75 -11.97
CA VAL A 193 -6.45 -13.90 -12.84
C VAL A 193 -6.19 -13.46 -14.26
N ARG A 194 -7.04 -12.60 -14.83
CA ARG A 194 -6.86 -12.04 -16.17
C ARG A 194 -5.54 -11.29 -16.31
N ALA A 195 -5.19 -10.45 -15.32
CA ALA A 195 -3.94 -9.72 -15.33
C ALA A 195 -2.70 -10.63 -15.32
N ILE A 196 -2.76 -11.73 -14.57
CA ILE A 196 -1.70 -12.77 -14.56
C ILE A 196 -1.62 -13.45 -15.92
N ASP A 197 -2.75 -13.89 -16.47
CA ASP A 197 -2.79 -14.62 -17.74
C ASP A 197 -2.32 -13.78 -18.93
N GLU A 198 -2.51 -12.47 -18.86
CA GLU A 198 -2.02 -11.50 -19.85
C GLU A 198 -0.59 -10.99 -19.57
N GLY A 199 0.08 -11.46 -18.52
CA GLY A 199 1.45 -11.07 -18.18
C GLY A 199 1.60 -9.60 -17.71
N ARG A 200 0.51 -8.97 -17.24
CA ARG A 200 0.52 -7.54 -16.84
C ARG A 200 1.43 -7.23 -15.66
N PHE A 201 1.82 -8.25 -14.90
CA PHE A 201 2.69 -8.12 -13.73
C PHE A 201 4.16 -8.45 -14.00
N ASP A 202 4.50 -9.03 -15.14
CA ASP A 202 5.84 -9.57 -15.42
C ASP A 202 6.93 -8.49 -15.33
N SER A 203 6.65 -7.28 -15.80
CA SER A 203 7.58 -6.16 -15.73
C SER A 203 7.73 -5.54 -14.34
N GLN A 204 6.83 -5.82 -13.41
CA GLN A 204 6.82 -5.27 -12.05
C GLN A 204 7.55 -6.16 -11.06
N ILE A 205 7.43 -7.48 -11.25
CA ILE A 205 7.89 -8.48 -10.28
C ILE A 205 9.40 -8.72 -10.44
N VAL A 206 10.08 -8.81 -9.30
CA VAL A 206 11.42 -9.35 -9.19
C VAL A 206 11.29 -10.75 -8.59
N PRO A 207 11.47 -11.82 -9.38
CA PRO A 207 11.31 -13.18 -8.89
C PRO A 207 12.33 -13.53 -7.81
N LEU A 208 11.89 -14.22 -6.76
CA LEU A 208 12.75 -14.76 -5.70
C LEU A 208 12.80 -16.29 -5.81
N ASP A 209 13.98 -16.86 -6.05
CA ASP A 209 14.19 -18.31 -6.19
C ASP A 209 13.18 -19.00 -7.13
N GLY A 210 12.87 -18.33 -8.25
CA GLY A 210 11.87 -18.81 -9.23
C GLY A 210 10.42 -18.51 -8.90
N PHE A 211 10.12 -17.98 -7.69
CA PHE A 211 8.78 -17.52 -7.34
C PHE A 211 8.52 -16.11 -7.92
N GLY A 212 7.77 -16.03 -8.99
CA GLY A 212 7.52 -14.81 -9.76
C GLY A 212 6.05 -14.53 -10.06
N GLN A 213 5.11 -15.23 -9.41
CA GLN A 213 3.68 -15.04 -9.64
C GLN A 213 2.92 -14.95 -8.30
N ASP A 214 1.97 -14.02 -8.21
CA ASP A 214 1.12 -13.83 -7.04
C ASP A 214 0.29 -15.09 -6.73
N GLU A 215 0.32 -15.58 -5.49
CA GLU A 215 -0.34 -16.83 -5.09
C GLU A 215 -1.79 -16.66 -4.62
N GLY A 216 -2.21 -15.41 -4.36
CA GLY A 216 -3.53 -15.12 -3.76
C GLY A 216 -4.73 -15.41 -4.67
N PRO A 217 -4.68 -15.12 -5.99
CA PRO A 217 -5.84 -15.22 -6.86
C PRO A 217 -6.41 -16.63 -6.98
N ARG A 218 -7.72 -16.77 -6.74
CA ARG A 218 -8.42 -18.05 -6.75
C ARG A 218 -9.16 -18.24 -8.07
N ARG A 219 -8.60 -19.04 -8.97
CA ARG A 219 -9.16 -19.30 -10.30
C ARG A 219 -10.49 -20.05 -10.28
N ASP A 220 -10.73 -20.84 -9.25
CA ASP A 220 -11.91 -21.70 -9.09
C ASP A 220 -12.96 -21.15 -8.14
N THR A 221 -12.84 -19.87 -7.72
CA THR A 221 -13.83 -19.25 -6.83
C THR A 221 -15.14 -18.94 -7.58
N SER A 222 -16.25 -18.94 -6.85
CA SER A 222 -17.58 -18.63 -7.38
C SER A 222 -18.46 -18.05 -6.29
N LEU A 223 -19.56 -17.39 -6.67
CA LEU A 223 -20.56 -16.89 -5.71
C LEU A 223 -21.13 -18.01 -4.84
N GLU A 224 -21.34 -19.21 -5.42
CA GLU A 224 -21.84 -20.37 -4.67
C GLU A 224 -20.86 -20.80 -3.56
N LYS A 225 -19.55 -20.87 -3.88
CA LYS A 225 -18.51 -21.18 -2.89
C LYS A 225 -18.42 -20.11 -1.81
N MET A 226 -18.53 -18.84 -2.17
CA MET A 226 -18.51 -17.73 -1.22
C MET A 226 -19.74 -17.74 -0.31
N ALA A 227 -20.93 -17.97 -0.86
CA ALA A 227 -22.20 -18.05 -0.11
C ALA A 227 -22.17 -19.18 0.94
N GLY A 228 -21.40 -20.24 0.69
CA GLY A 228 -21.21 -21.36 1.65
C GLY A 228 -20.32 -21.03 2.85
N LEU A 229 -19.63 -19.88 2.88
CA LEU A 229 -18.75 -19.51 3.99
C LEU A 229 -19.54 -18.98 5.19
N ALA A 230 -19.12 -19.32 6.41
CA ALA A 230 -19.67 -18.72 7.60
C ALA A 230 -19.27 -17.22 7.70
N PRO A 231 -20.15 -16.34 8.18
CA PRO A 231 -19.77 -14.96 8.51
C PRO A 231 -18.74 -14.97 9.65
N LEU A 232 -17.93 -13.90 9.74
CA LEU A 232 -16.91 -13.78 10.80
C LEU A 232 -17.52 -13.72 12.20
N ARG A 233 -18.76 -13.23 12.31
CA ARG A 233 -19.61 -13.31 13.50
C ARG A 233 -21.05 -13.56 13.09
N PRO A 234 -21.90 -14.14 13.97
CA PRO A 234 -23.32 -14.26 13.71
C PRO A 234 -23.90 -12.91 13.25
N ASP A 235 -24.79 -12.96 12.26
CA ASP A 235 -25.52 -11.80 11.70
C ASP A 235 -24.66 -10.74 10.99
N TRP A 236 -23.36 -10.99 10.76
CA TRP A 236 -22.52 -10.09 9.97
C TRP A 236 -22.59 -10.41 8.48
N GLU A 237 -22.47 -9.35 7.66
CA GLU A 237 -22.33 -9.47 6.20
C GLU A 237 -20.90 -9.90 5.80
N ILE A 238 -19.93 -9.70 6.70
CA ILE A 238 -18.50 -9.91 6.45
C ILE A 238 -18.13 -11.39 6.62
N THR A 239 -17.56 -11.95 5.55
CA THR A 239 -16.96 -13.29 5.53
C THR A 239 -15.47 -13.21 5.17
N ALA A 240 -14.76 -14.32 5.25
CA ALA A 240 -13.37 -14.41 4.80
C ALA A 240 -13.20 -14.15 3.28
N ALA A 241 -14.26 -14.36 2.47
CA ALA A 241 -14.20 -14.12 1.02
C ALA A 241 -14.15 -12.64 0.65
N VAL A 242 -14.66 -11.77 1.51
CA VAL A 242 -14.81 -10.32 1.25
C VAL A 242 -13.78 -9.47 1.99
N ALA A 243 -12.76 -10.13 2.57
CA ALA A 243 -11.65 -9.53 3.27
C ALA A 243 -10.33 -9.77 2.53
N SER A 244 -9.38 -8.86 2.67
CA SER A 244 -8.02 -9.03 2.14
C SER A 244 -7.32 -10.24 2.75
N GLN A 245 -6.42 -10.86 1.99
CA GLN A 245 -5.69 -12.04 2.45
C GLN A 245 -4.47 -11.66 3.29
N ILE A 246 -4.19 -12.48 4.32
CA ILE A 246 -2.92 -12.46 5.04
C ILE A 246 -1.82 -12.90 4.08
N SER A 247 -0.76 -12.10 3.96
CA SER A 247 0.20 -12.26 2.88
C SER A 247 1.61 -11.81 3.29
N ASP A 248 2.59 -12.21 2.50
CA ASP A 248 3.98 -11.83 2.60
C ASP A 248 4.41 -11.10 1.33
N GLY A 249 5.19 -10.03 1.43
CA GLY A 249 5.64 -9.30 0.25
C GLY A 249 6.49 -8.09 0.57
N ALA A 250 7.16 -7.58 -0.47
CA ALA A 250 7.93 -6.34 -0.44
C ALA A 250 7.80 -5.57 -1.76
N GLY A 251 8.04 -4.27 -1.71
CA GLY A 251 8.13 -3.43 -2.89
C GLY A 251 9.03 -2.22 -2.65
N ALA A 252 9.58 -1.66 -3.71
CA ALA A 252 10.50 -0.53 -3.63
C ALA A 252 10.34 0.39 -4.84
N LEU A 253 10.43 1.70 -4.59
CA LEU A 253 10.39 2.76 -5.60
C LEU A 253 11.60 3.69 -5.44
N LEU A 254 12.12 4.18 -6.56
CA LEU A 254 13.15 5.21 -6.58
C LEU A 254 12.49 6.57 -6.83
N ILE A 255 12.61 7.46 -5.86
CA ILE A 255 12.10 8.83 -5.94
C ILE A 255 13.26 9.77 -6.20
N ALA A 256 13.17 10.58 -7.25
CA ALA A 256 14.27 11.41 -7.72
C ALA A 256 13.84 12.86 -7.98
N SER A 257 14.75 13.80 -7.73
CA SER A 257 14.64 15.16 -8.23
C SER A 257 14.91 15.21 -9.74
N GLU A 258 14.48 16.27 -10.41
CA GLU A 258 14.83 16.50 -11.82
C GLU A 258 16.37 16.57 -12.03
N ALA A 259 17.08 17.13 -11.05
CA ALA A 259 18.53 17.18 -11.06
C ALA A 259 19.18 15.78 -10.98
N ALA A 260 18.63 14.91 -10.12
CA ALA A 260 19.09 13.52 -10.02
C ALA A 260 18.77 12.72 -11.29
N LEU A 261 17.58 12.91 -11.89
CA LEU A 261 17.23 12.30 -13.18
C LEU A 261 18.29 12.60 -14.24
N ARG A 262 18.66 13.89 -14.39
CA ARG A 262 19.70 14.30 -15.35
C ARG A 262 21.08 13.78 -14.99
N ARG A 263 21.47 13.87 -13.71
CA ARG A 263 22.80 13.46 -13.23
C ARG A 263 23.07 11.98 -13.44
N HIS A 264 22.07 11.15 -13.24
CA HIS A 264 22.19 9.69 -13.27
C HIS A 264 21.62 9.07 -14.55
N GLY A 265 21.14 9.88 -15.50
CA GLY A 265 20.55 9.38 -16.76
C GLY A 265 19.28 8.54 -16.55
N LEU A 266 18.51 8.83 -15.51
CA LEU A 266 17.28 8.11 -15.19
C LEU A 266 16.10 8.59 -16.02
N THR A 267 15.28 7.67 -16.50
CA THR A 267 14.02 7.99 -17.18
C THR A 267 12.88 7.98 -16.14
N PRO A 268 12.17 9.08 -15.95
CA PRO A 268 11.04 9.11 -15.04
C PRO A 268 9.87 8.26 -15.58
N LEU A 269 9.20 7.54 -14.69
CA LEU A 269 8.01 6.75 -14.99
C LEU A 269 6.73 7.56 -14.74
N ALA A 270 6.74 8.35 -13.66
CA ALA A 270 5.64 9.23 -13.28
C ALA A 270 6.15 10.38 -12.40
N ARG A 271 5.41 11.48 -12.38
CA ARG A 271 5.59 12.58 -11.44
C ARG A 271 4.68 12.37 -10.23
N VAL A 272 5.16 12.61 -9.03
CA VAL A 272 4.32 12.69 -7.83
C VAL A 272 3.60 14.03 -7.84
N HIS A 273 2.31 14.02 -8.21
CA HIS A 273 1.54 15.23 -8.43
C HIS A 273 0.98 15.83 -7.13
N THR A 274 0.30 14.99 -6.33
CA THR A 274 -0.38 15.47 -5.10
C THR A 274 -0.35 14.42 -4.02
N LEU A 275 -0.09 14.89 -2.80
CA LEU A 275 -0.07 14.08 -1.58
C LEU A 275 -1.13 14.59 -0.60
N ALA A 276 -1.89 13.68 -0.01
CA ALA A 276 -2.86 13.99 1.04
C ALA A 276 -2.83 12.93 2.15
N VAL A 277 -3.01 13.39 3.38
CA VAL A 277 -3.18 12.54 4.58
C VAL A 277 -4.35 13.11 5.37
N VAL A 278 -5.19 12.23 5.91
CA VAL A 278 -6.36 12.57 6.72
C VAL A 278 -6.47 11.68 7.95
N GLY A 279 -7.10 12.19 9.00
CA GLY A 279 -7.68 11.40 10.08
C GLY A 279 -9.19 11.28 9.88
N SER A 280 -9.77 10.19 10.35
CA SER A 280 -11.21 9.91 10.33
C SER A 280 -11.66 9.25 11.63
N ASP A 281 -12.91 8.85 11.74
CA ASP A 281 -13.43 8.16 12.93
C ASP A 281 -12.67 6.86 13.20
N PRO A 282 -12.01 6.69 14.36
CA PRO A 282 -11.21 5.51 14.66
C PRO A 282 -12.07 4.24 14.93
N VAL A 283 -13.35 4.39 15.22
CA VAL A 283 -14.28 3.27 15.45
C VAL A 283 -14.77 2.71 14.13
N LEU A 284 -15.24 3.59 13.21
CA LEU A 284 -15.60 3.22 11.85
C LEU A 284 -14.36 2.86 11.01
N MET A 285 -13.22 3.45 11.36
CA MET A 285 -11.85 3.13 10.94
C MET A 285 -11.58 3.21 9.44
N LEU A 286 -12.41 2.62 8.59
CA LEU A 286 -12.06 2.28 7.21
C LEU A 286 -12.62 3.25 6.16
N THR A 287 -13.23 4.36 6.56
CA THR A 287 -13.83 5.38 5.66
C THR A 287 -12.86 6.48 5.24
N GLY A 288 -11.67 6.52 5.82
CA GLY A 288 -10.64 7.52 5.53
C GLY A 288 -10.34 7.75 4.05
N PRO A 289 -10.32 6.73 3.17
CA PRO A 289 -10.10 6.88 1.73
C PRO A 289 -11.05 7.85 1.04
N ILE A 290 -12.29 8.00 1.51
CA ILE A 290 -13.28 8.94 0.96
C ILE A 290 -12.75 10.37 1.11
N GLU A 291 -12.42 10.77 2.33
CA GLU A 291 -11.91 12.12 2.61
C GLU A 291 -10.49 12.35 2.06
N ALA A 292 -9.63 11.31 2.06
CA ALA A 292 -8.30 11.41 1.47
C ALA A 292 -8.37 11.69 -0.04
N THR A 293 -9.28 11.00 -0.76
CA THR A 293 -9.54 11.22 -2.18
C THR A 293 -10.06 12.64 -2.44
N ARG A 294 -11.09 13.08 -1.69
CA ARG A 294 -11.64 14.44 -1.80
C ARG A 294 -10.56 15.50 -1.58
N LYS A 295 -9.75 15.34 -0.53
CA LYS A 295 -8.66 16.26 -0.20
C LYS A 295 -7.58 16.29 -1.28
N ALA A 296 -7.20 15.13 -1.83
CA ALA A 296 -6.20 15.05 -2.89
C ALA A 296 -6.70 15.73 -4.17
N LEU A 297 -7.92 15.45 -4.60
CA LEU A 297 -8.55 16.06 -5.77
C LEU A 297 -8.69 17.59 -5.61
N ALA A 298 -9.20 18.04 -4.46
CA ALA A 298 -9.33 19.47 -4.17
C ALA A 298 -7.98 20.20 -4.21
N ARG A 299 -6.93 19.59 -3.62
CA ARG A 299 -5.57 20.14 -3.63
C ARG A 299 -4.96 20.18 -5.03
N ALA A 300 -5.28 19.21 -5.86
CA ALA A 300 -4.86 19.14 -7.26
C ALA A 300 -5.68 20.06 -8.19
N GLY A 301 -6.81 20.60 -7.74
CA GLY A 301 -7.76 21.30 -8.59
C GLY A 301 -8.45 20.38 -9.60
N MET A 302 -8.55 19.09 -9.29
CA MET A 302 -9.05 18.03 -10.16
C MET A 302 -10.43 17.52 -9.72
N LYS A 303 -11.15 16.92 -10.66
CA LYS A 303 -12.36 16.14 -10.40
C LYS A 303 -12.06 14.65 -10.45
N VAL A 304 -12.96 13.85 -9.93
CA VAL A 304 -12.83 12.37 -9.94
C VAL A 304 -12.71 11.82 -11.37
N ASP A 305 -13.34 12.47 -12.33
CA ASP A 305 -13.32 12.06 -13.74
C ASP A 305 -11.99 12.35 -14.45
N ASP A 306 -11.15 13.20 -13.88
CA ASP A 306 -9.81 13.49 -14.41
C ASP A 306 -8.81 12.36 -14.10
N ILE A 307 -9.18 11.40 -13.24
CA ILE A 307 -8.35 10.25 -12.87
C ILE A 307 -8.66 9.05 -13.77
N ASP A 308 -7.65 8.56 -14.45
CA ASP A 308 -7.79 7.42 -15.38
C ASP A 308 -7.83 6.08 -14.66
N VAL A 309 -7.00 5.92 -13.62
CA VAL A 309 -6.86 4.67 -12.85
C VAL A 309 -6.82 4.95 -11.35
N PHE A 310 -7.58 4.16 -10.60
CA PHE A 310 -7.51 4.17 -9.13
C PHE A 310 -6.93 2.85 -8.63
N GLU A 311 -6.01 2.92 -7.67
CA GLU A 311 -5.60 1.80 -6.82
C GLU A 311 -6.07 2.09 -5.39
N VAL A 312 -7.18 1.49 -5.01
CA VAL A 312 -7.80 1.62 -3.69
C VAL A 312 -7.63 0.30 -2.95
N ASN A 313 -6.99 0.31 -1.78
CA ASN A 313 -6.72 -0.94 -1.08
C ASN A 313 -8.00 -1.65 -0.65
N GLU A 314 -8.18 -2.90 -1.08
CA GLU A 314 -9.31 -3.75 -0.75
C GLU A 314 -9.12 -4.43 0.61
N ALA A 315 -9.00 -3.65 1.69
CA ALA A 315 -8.95 -4.25 3.03
C ALA A 315 -10.19 -5.13 3.29
N PHE A 316 -11.35 -4.63 2.86
CA PHE A 316 -12.65 -5.32 2.82
C PHE A 316 -13.48 -4.76 1.66
N ALA A 317 -14.34 -5.57 1.07
CA ALA A 317 -15.21 -5.16 -0.05
C ALA A 317 -16.05 -3.91 0.24
N PRO A 318 -16.70 -3.74 1.42
CA PRO A 318 -17.51 -2.56 1.70
C PRO A 318 -16.72 -1.25 1.71
N VAL A 319 -15.40 -1.30 1.91
CA VAL A 319 -14.55 -0.09 1.85
C VAL A 319 -14.58 0.54 0.45
N LEU A 320 -14.40 -0.26 -0.59
CA LEU A 320 -14.44 0.23 -1.96
C LEU A 320 -15.85 0.60 -2.42
N LEU A 321 -16.85 -0.16 -2.01
CA LEU A 321 -18.23 0.15 -2.36
C LEU A 321 -18.65 1.50 -1.75
N ALA A 322 -18.33 1.76 -0.48
CA ALA A 322 -18.60 3.04 0.18
C ALA A 322 -17.79 4.18 -0.45
N TRP A 323 -16.49 3.93 -0.72
CA TRP A 323 -15.63 4.90 -1.38
C TRP A 323 -16.15 5.29 -2.76
N SER A 324 -16.53 4.32 -3.60
CA SER A 324 -17.10 4.56 -4.93
C SER A 324 -18.40 5.36 -4.85
N GLN A 325 -19.32 4.95 -3.97
CA GLN A 325 -20.61 5.62 -3.78
C GLN A 325 -20.43 7.08 -3.36
N ASP A 326 -19.54 7.37 -2.42
CA ASP A 326 -19.41 8.69 -1.80
C ASP A 326 -18.51 9.64 -2.60
N THR A 327 -17.58 9.12 -3.42
CA THR A 327 -16.71 9.93 -4.27
C THR A 327 -17.24 10.09 -5.69
N GLY A 328 -18.14 9.21 -6.12
CA GLY A 328 -18.62 9.12 -7.51
C GLY A 328 -17.62 8.44 -8.46
N ALA A 329 -16.53 7.88 -7.94
CA ALA A 329 -15.56 7.16 -8.77
C ALA A 329 -16.12 5.82 -9.27
N SER A 330 -15.96 5.53 -10.57
CA SER A 330 -16.39 4.26 -11.15
C SER A 330 -15.50 3.11 -10.69
N LEU A 331 -16.12 2.00 -10.27
CA LEU A 331 -15.42 0.75 -9.96
C LEU A 331 -14.72 0.13 -11.19
N ASP A 332 -15.13 0.50 -12.40
CA ASP A 332 -14.45 0.01 -13.62
C ASP A 332 -13.02 0.57 -13.75
N ARG A 333 -12.77 1.76 -13.21
CA ARG A 333 -11.45 2.38 -13.16
C ARG A 333 -10.67 2.04 -11.88
N ALA A 334 -11.31 1.41 -10.91
CA ALA A 334 -10.68 1.03 -9.64
C ALA A 334 -10.15 -0.40 -9.69
N ASN A 335 -8.90 -0.60 -9.32
CA ASN A 335 -8.22 -1.89 -9.24
C ASN A 335 -8.41 -2.75 -10.51
N PRO A 336 -8.07 -2.26 -11.71
CA PRO A 336 -8.36 -2.96 -12.98
C PRO A 336 -7.64 -4.32 -13.11
N ASN A 337 -6.60 -4.53 -12.29
CA ASN A 337 -5.83 -5.76 -12.23
C ASN A 337 -6.09 -6.56 -10.93
N GLY A 338 -7.25 -6.36 -10.31
CA GLY A 338 -7.57 -6.94 -9.01
C GLY A 338 -6.86 -6.23 -7.85
N GLY A 339 -7.39 -6.38 -6.65
CA GLY A 339 -6.87 -5.76 -5.43
C GLY A 339 -6.57 -6.76 -4.32
N ALA A 340 -6.49 -6.30 -3.09
CA ALA A 340 -6.01 -7.06 -1.94
C ALA A 340 -6.87 -8.28 -1.57
N ILE A 341 -8.15 -8.29 -1.92
CA ILE A 341 -9.03 -9.47 -1.72
C ILE A 341 -8.50 -10.64 -2.56
N ALA A 342 -8.06 -10.38 -3.77
CA ALA A 342 -7.51 -11.39 -4.66
C ALA A 342 -6.01 -11.59 -4.47
N LEU A 343 -5.23 -10.49 -4.52
CA LEU A 343 -3.77 -10.53 -4.57
C LEU A 343 -3.13 -10.69 -3.19
N GLY A 344 -3.76 -10.16 -2.14
CA GLY A 344 -3.21 -10.15 -0.80
C GLY A 344 -2.83 -8.76 -0.30
N HIS A 345 -2.58 -8.65 1.02
CA HIS A 345 -2.32 -7.39 1.71
C HIS A 345 -1.19 -7.53 2.73
N PRO A 346 0.08 -7.63 2.28
CA PRO A 346 1.22 -7.55 3.19
C PRO A 346 1.32 -6.11 3.72
N LEU A 347 0.81 -5.86 4.94
CA LEU A 347 0.43 -4.54 5.48
C LEU A 347 1.40 -3.42 5.11
N GLY A 348 2.63 -3.47 5.65
CA GLY A 348 3.63 -2.41 5.45
C GLY A 348 4.13 -2.28 4.01
N ALA A 349 4.05 -3.35 3.21
CA ALA A 349 4.48 -3.36 1.81
C ALA A 349 3.41 -2.87 0.84
N THR A 350 2.14 -2.90 1.23
CA THR A 350 1.02 -2.71 0.29
C THR A 350 1.09 -1.38 -0.45
N GLY A 351 1.47 -0.29 0.21
CA GLY A 351 1.56 1.02 -0.43
C GLY A 351 2.54 1.06 -1.60
N SER A 352 3.70 0.44 -1.47
CA SER A 352 4.70 0.35 -2.54
C SER A 352 4.27 -0.60 -3.66
N ILE A 353 3.58 -1.69 -3.32
CA ILE A 353 3.03 -2.64 -4.30
C ILE A 353 1.94 -1.99 -5.15
N LEU A 354 0.98 -1.30 -4.52
CA LEU A 354 -0.09 -0.60 -5.23
C LEU A 354 0.46 0.54 -6.10
N MET A 355 1.45 1.30 -5.61
CA MET A 355 2.08 2.36 -6.39
C MET A 355 2.81 1.78 -7.61
N THR A 356 3.49 0.65 -7.46
CA THR A 356 4.11 -0.05 -8.57
C THR A 356 3.06 -0.48 -9.59
N LYS A 357 1.96 -1.11 -9.17
CA LYS A 357 0.84 -1.49 -10.05
C LYS A 357 0.27 -0.28 -10.79
N LEU A 358 0.04 0.83 -10.08
CA LEU A 358 -0.53 2.06 -10.63
C LEU A 358 0.36 2.66 -11.73
N VAL A 359 1.66 2.76 -11.48
CA VAL A 359 2.65 3.27 -12.46
C VAL A 359 2.61 2.44 -13.75
N TYR A 360 2.72 1.13 -13.62
CA TYR A 360 2.73 0.24 -14.80
C TYR A 360 1.38 0.18 -15.51
N GLU A 361 0.27 0.31 -14.79
CA GLU A 361 -1.06 0.34 -15.42
C GLU A 361 -1.28 1.63 -16.21
N LEU A 362 -0.84 2.78 -15.71
CA LEU A 362 -0.84 4.02 -16.48
C LEU A 362 0.01 3.93 -17.75
N GLN A 363 1.18 3.29 -17.66
CA GLN A 363 2.02 3.07 -18.85
C GLN A 363 1.34 2.14 -19.86
N ARG A 364 0.75 1.03 -19.38
CA ARG A 364 0.08 0.04 -20.23
C ARG A 364 -1.14 0.61 -20.96
N THR A 365 -1.93 1.43 -20.28
CA THR A 365 -3.18 1.98 -20.83
C THR A 365 -3.00 3.31 -21.56
N GLY A 366 -1.87 3.99 -21.37
CA GLY A 366 -1.66 5.35 -21.84
C GLY A 366 -2.40 6.40 -21.00
N GLY A 367 -3.00 6.03 -19.86
CA GLY A 367 -3.64 6.94 -18.91
C GLY A 367 -2.66 7.98 -18.38
N ARG A 368 -3.14 9.16 -18.05
CA ARG A 368 -2.31 10.27 -17.59
C ARG A 368 -2.25 10.33 -16.06
N PHE A 369 -3.39 10.31 -15.39
CA PHE A 369 -3.46 10.45 -13.93
C PHE A 369 -3.92 9.19 -13.25
N GLY A 370 -3.21 8.83 -12.19
CA GLY A 370 -3.57 7.74 -11.30
C GLY A 370 -3.69 8.22 -9.85
N LEU A 371 -4.63 7.66 -9.10
CA LEU A 371 -4.79 7.93 -7.68
C LEU A 371 -4.72 6.65 -6.88
N GLN A 372 -3.82 6.62 -5.89
CA GLN A 372 -3.74 5.56 -4.88
C GLN A 372 -4.27 6.06 -3.55
N THR A 373 -5.07 5.24 -2.86
CA THR A 373 -5.52 5.51 -1.49
C THR A 373 -5.76 4.22 -0.72
N MET A 374 -5.66 4.29 0.61
CA MET A 374 -5.98 3.16 1.48
C MET A 374 -6.45 3.61 2.86
N CYS A 375 -7.29 2.78 3.48
CA CYS A 375 -7.67 2.91 4.88
C CYS A 375 -6.55 2.37 5.78
N GLU A 376 -6.39 3.00 6.94
CA GLU A 376 -5.32 2.70 7.88
C GLU A 376 -5.89 2.49 9.29
N GLY A 377 -5.29 1.58 10.03
CA GLY A 377 -5.64 1.35 11.43
C GLY A 377 -5.67 2.65 12.24
N GLY A 378 -6.64 2.76 13.14
CA GLY A 378 -6.83 3.97 13.95
C GLY A 378 -7.63 5.08 13.28
N GLY A 379 -8.25 4.83 12.12
CA GLY A 379 -9.07 5.82 11.41
C GLY A 379 -8.22 6.89 10.72
N GLN A 380 -7.41 6.49 9.78
CA GLN A 380 -6.55 7.35 8.97
C GLN A 380 -6.61 6.90 7.51
N ALA A 381 -6.13 7.74 6.60
CA ALA A 381 -5.87 7.40 5.21
C ALA A 381 -4.86 8.33 4.58
N ASN A 382 -4.13 7.81 3.60
CA ASN A 382 -3.35 8.62 2.67
C ASN A 382 -3.91 8.49 1.25
N ALA A 383 -3.66 9.52 0.42
CA ALA A 383 -3.94 9.52 -1.00
C ALA A 383 -2.80 10.16 -1.77
N THR A 384 -2.46 9.58 -2.91
CA THR A 384 -1.39 10.04 -3.79
C THR A 384 -1.92 10.12 -5.21
N ILE A 385 -1.83 11.29 -5.85
CA ILE A 385 -2.06 11.41 -7.28
C ILE A 385 -0.68 11.41 -7.97
N ILE A 386 -0.52 10.57 -8.97
CA ILE A 386 0.64 10.55 -9.85
C ILE A 386 0.24 10.90 -11.27
N GLU A 387 1.16 11.48 -12.02
CA GLU A 387 1.00 11.80 -13.43
C GLU A 387 2.05 11.02 -14.23
N ARG A 388 1.61 10.23 -15.21
CA ARG A 388 2.52 9.57 -16.16
C ARG A 388 3.24 10.63 -17.00
N VAL A 389 4.54 10.49 -17.17
CA VAL A 389 5.41 11.38 -17.95
C VAL A 389 5.98 10.67 -19.16
#